data_c864306a0bf07f996f5fd36ef1e8c3ed
#
_entry.id   c864306a0bf07f996f5fd36ef1e8c3ed
#
_cell.length_a   1.000
_cell.length_b   1.000
_cell.length_c   1.000
_cell.angle_alpha   90.00
_cell.angle_beta   90.00
_cell.angle_gamma   90.00
#
_symmetry.space_group_name_H-M   'P 1'
#
loop_
_entity.id
_entity.type
_entity.pdbx_description
1 polymer ?
#
loop_
_entity_poly.entity_id
_entity_poly.type
_entity_poly.pdbx_seq_one_letter_code
_entity_poly.pdbx_strand_id
1 'polypeptide(L)'
;MSVENVIESWKEVRSGLIDEANQIPADRFDFQPAPESRSVRSLLQHLIESQKFLVGEACRPDTNLMRASFADHVKTYAPGVRDVTDKEELLNLLRASMDESADKLRSAADELRNTMKRFDGKEMSKTAFMSFAIAHEMYHRGQLTVYERLLNIEPALTTRFRKAFGESPP
;
A
#
# COMPACT_ATOMS: atom_id res chain seq x y z
N MET A 1 1.66 -5.04 19.59
CA MET A 1 1.25 -3.80 18.86
C MET A 1 -0.28 -3.77 18.90
N SER A 2 -0.89 -2.64 19.27
CA SER A 2 -2.35 -2.50 19.24
C SER A 2 -2.84 -2.33 17.80
N VAL A 3 -4.13 -2.58 17.55
CA VAL A 3 -4.76 -2.35 16.23
C VAL A 3 -4.64 -0.88 15.83
N GLU A 4 -4.85 0.04 16.75
CA GLU A 4 -4.71 1.47 16.49
C GLU A 4 -3.28 1.84 16.07
N ASN A 5 -2.24 1.29 16.71
CA ASN A 5 -0.86 1.53 16.29
C ASN A 5 -0.58 1.02 14.86
N VAL A 6 -1.18 -0.11 14.46
CA VAL A 6 -1.09 -0.62 13.07
C VAL A 6 -1.75 0.37 12.11
N ILE A 7 -2.97 0.81 12.43
CA ILE A 7 -3.74 1.75 11.60
C ILE A 7 -3.01 3.09 11.46
N GLU A 8 -2.55 3.68 12.57
CA GLU A 8 -1.82 4.95 12.57
C GLU A 8 -0.54 4.86 11.75
N SER A 9 0.27 3.81 11.97
CA SER A 9 1.51 3.60 11.20
C SER A 9 1.23 3.44 9.71
N TRP A 10 0.17 2.72 9.33
CA TRP A 10 -0.18 2.53 7.93
C TRP A 10 -0.74 3.81 7.30
N LYS A 11 -1.57 4.55 8.01
CA LYS A 11 -2.07 5.86 7.55
C LYS A 11 -0.94 6.86 7.28
N GLU A 12 0.10 6.88 8.11
CA GLU A 12 1.28 7.73 7.88
C GLU A 12 2.03 7.33 6.60
N VAL A 13 2.26 6.03 6.39
CA VAL A 13 2.89 5.53 5.16
C VAL A 13 2.04 5.87 3.93
N ARG A 14 0.73 5.64 4.00
CA ARG A 14 -0.23 5.93 2.93
C ARG A 14 -0.29 7.43 2.61
N SER A 15 -0.32 8.29 3.62
CA SER A 15 -0.29 9.73 3.42
C SER A 15 0.96 10.16 2.65
N GLY A 16 2.13 9.66 3.08
CA GLY A 16 3.37 9.94 2.37
C GLY A 16 3.41 9.40 0.94
N LEU A 17 2.86 8.20 0.69
CA LEU A 17 2.72 7.66 -0.67
C LEU A 17 1.86 8.55 -1.56
N ILE A 18 0.74 9.05 -1.03
CA ILE A 18 -0.17 9.95 -1.76
C ILE A 18 0.52 11.28 -2.05
N ASP A 19 1.30 11.82 -1.10
CA ASP A 19 2.07 13.05 -1.30
C ASP A 19 3.08 12.90 -2.45
N GLU A 20 3.82 11.78 -2.52
CA GLU A 20 4.74 11.49 -3.63
C GLU A 20 3.96 11.35 -4.95
N ALA A 21 2.91 10.51 -5.00
CA ALA A 21 2.11 10.30 -6.21
C ALA A 21 1.45 11.58 -6.73
N ASN A 22 1.05 12.47 -5.84
CA ASN A 22 0.42 13.74 -6.18
C ASN A 22 1.36 14.69 -6.95
N GLN A 23 2.67 14.63 -6.72
CA GLN A 23 3.66 15.43 -7.42
C GLN A 23 3.87 14.98 -8.87
N ILE A 24 3.60 13.71 -9.20
CA ILE A 24 3.77 13.18 -10.55
C ILE A 24 2.62 13.68 -11.44
N PRO A 25 2.91 14.37 -12.57
CA PRO A 25 1.87 14.81 -13.49
C PRO A 25 1.04 13.64 -14.05
N ALA A 26 -0.23 13.88 -14.34
CA ALA A 26 -1.15 12.85 -14.82
C ALA A 26 -0.67 12.18 -16.13
N ASP A 27 -0.07 12.96 -17.04
CA ASP A 27 0.50 12.46 -18.29
C ASP A 27 1.77 11.60 -18.10
N ARG A 28 2.29 11.51 -16.86
CA ARG A 28 3.44 10.69 -16.47
C ARG A 28 3.04 9.44 -15.67
N PHE A 29 1.76 9.19 -15.47
CA PHE A 29 1.30 8.02 -14.72
C PHE A 29 1.59 6.68 -15.42
N ASP A 30 1.85 6.69 -16.72
CA ASP A 30 2.28 5.51 -17.47
C ASP A 30 3.82 5.37 -17.55
N PHE A 31 4.56 6.27 -16.91
CA PHE A 31 6.03 6.16 -16.83
C PHE A 31 6.44 4.86 -16.14
N GLN A 32 7.33 4.15 -16.80
CA GLN A 32 7.88 2.86 -16.40
C GLN A 32 9.41 2.93 -16.57
N PRO A 33 10.19 2.84 -15.47
CA PRO A 33 11.64 3.04 -15.55
C PRO A 33 12.39 1.90 -16.27
N ALA A 34 11.80 0.70 -16.32
CA ALA A 34 12.34 -0.45 -17.04
C ALA A 34 11.20 -1.37 -17.50
N PRO A 35 11.38 -2.18 -18.57
CA PRO A 35 10.32 -3.04 -19.10
C PRO A 35 9.70 -3.98 -18.07
N GLU A 36 10.48 -4.45 -17.11
CA GLU A 36 10.04 -5.39 -16.06
C GLU A 36 9.45 -4.69 -14.83
N SER A 37 9.51 -3.35 -14.75
CA SER A 37 8.96 -2.60 -13.61
C SER A 37 7.48 -2.28 -13.82
N ARG A 38 6.77 -1.94 -12.74
CA ARG A 38 5.43 -1.36 -12.85
C ARG A 38 5.51 0.09 -13.29
N SER A 39 4.53 0.57 -14.05
CA SER A 39 4.32 2.01 -14.22
C SER A 39 3.85 2.65 -12.90
N VAL A 40 3.91 3.99 -12.80
CA VAL A 40 3.34 4.71 -11.65
C VAL A 40 1.91 4.26 -11.37
N ARG A 41 1.04 4.28 -12.39
CA ARG A 41 -0.35 3.83 -12.30
C ARG A 41 -0.47 2.41 -11.76
N SER A 42 0.22 1.47 -12.39
CA SER A 42 0.14 0.06 -12.01
C SER A 42 0.74 -0.23 -10.63
N LEU A 43 1.68 0.60 -10.17
CA LEU A 43 2.22 0.52 -8.82
C LEU A 43 1.17 0.93 -7.78
N LEU A 44 0.46 2.03 -8.01
CA LEU A 44 -0.59 2.50 -7.10
C LEU A 44 -1.79 1.54 -7.07
N GLN A 45 -2.20 1.02 -8.23
CA GLN A 45 -3.23 -0.03 -8.30
C GLN A 45 -2.83 -1.27 -7.51
N HIS A 46 -1.58 -1.73 -7.68
CA HIS A 46 -1.04 -2.87 -6.93
C HIS A 46 -1.07 -2.63 -5.41
N LEU A 47 -0.80 -1.43 -4.94
CA LEU A 47 -0.85 -1.11 -3.52
C LEU A 47 -2.28 -1.16 -2.96
N ILE A 48 -3.26 -0.68 -3.71
CA ILE A 48 -4.68 -0.79 -3.32
C ILE A 48 -5.11 -2.26 -3.29
N GLU A 49 -4.76 -3.03 -4.33
CA GLU A 49 -5.05 -4.46 -4.43
C GLU A 49 -4.44 -5.24 -3.25
N SER A 50 -3.16 -4.98 -2.98
CA SER A 50 -2.44 -5.64 -1.88
C SER A 50 -3.04 -5.29 -0.54
N GLN A 51 -3.35 -4.02 -0.27
CA GLN A 51 -3.97 -3.60 0.97
C GLN A 51 -5.33 -4.29 1.19
N LYS A 52 -6.22 -4.21 0.20
CA LYS A 52 -7.56 -4.82 0.32
C LYS A 52 -7.48 -6.32 0.55
N PHE A 53 -6.57 -7.02 -0.14
CA PHE A 53 -6.31 -8.44 0.07
C PHE A 53 -5.75 -8.72 1.46
N LEU A 54 -4.68 -8.02 1.86
CA LEU A 54 -3.99 -8.29 3.13
C LEU A 54 -4.92 -8.04 4.33
N VAL A 55 -5.68 -6.94 4.31
CA VAL A 55 -6.66 -6.64 5.36
C VAL A 55 -7.83 -7.62 5.32
N GLY A 56 -8.35 -7.92 4.12
CA GLY A 56 -9.44 -8.88 3.97
C GLY A 56 -9.11 -10.24 4.55
N GLU A 57 -7.90 -10.74 4.31
CA GLU A 57 -7.44 -12.02 4.88
C GLU A 57 -7.16 -11.92 6.38
N ALA A 58 -6.52 -10.85 6.86
CA ALA A 58 -6.22 -10.70 8.28
C ALA A 58 -7.49 -10.69 9.15
N CYS A 59 -8.57 -10.11 8.64
CA CYS A 59 -9.85 -10.01 9.35
C CYS A 59 -10.68 -11.30 9.34
N ARG A 60 -10.26 -12.35 8.64
CA ARG A 60 -10.97 -13.64 8.64
C ARG A 60 -10.61 -14.48 9.86
N PRO A 61 -11.54 -15.23 10.46
CA PRO A 61 -11.22 -16.17 11.55
C PRO A 61 -10.37 -17.37 11.06
N ASP A 62 -10.54 -17.78 9.81
CA ASP A 62 -9.96 -18.97 9.19
C ASP A 62 -8.87 -18.66 8.14
N THR A 63 -8.03 -17.66 8.38
CA THR A 63 -7.04 -17.19 7.40
C THR A 63 -6.07 -18.29 6.98
N ASN A 64 -6.17 -18.69 5.73
CA ASN A 64 -5.29 -19.64 5.07
C ASN A 64 -5.04 -19.17 3.63
N LEU A 65 -3.84 -18.64 3.37
CA LEU A 65 -3.51 -18.10 2.04
C LEU A 65 -3.38 -19.17 0.96
N MET A 66 -3.20 -20.45 1.36
CA MET A 66 -3.12 -21.57 0.41
C MET A 66 -4.48 -21.97 -0.19
N ARG A 67 -5.59 -21.43 0.33
CA ARG A 67 -6.94 -21.76 -0.17
C ARG A 67 -7.23 -21.27 -1.59
N ALA A 68 -6.45 -20.31 -2.08
CA ALA A 68 -6.56 -19.76 -3.44
C ALA A 68 -5.20 -19.23 -3.92
N SER A 69 -5.07 -18.98 -5.23
CA SER A 69 -3.91 -18.29 -5.76
C SER A 69 -3.90 -16.82 -5.33
N PHE A 70 -2.72 -16.17 -5.39
CA PHE A 70 -2.62 -14.72 -5.14
C PHE A 70 -3.55 -13.92 -6.06
N ALA A 71 -3.61 -14.29 -7.34
CA ALA A 71 -4.48 -13.62 -8.31
C ALA A 71 -5.96 -13.74 -7.96
N ASP A 72 -6.41 -14.91 -7.49
CA ASP A 72 -7.80 -15.12 -7.07
C ASP A 72 -8.14 -14.36 -5.80
N HIS A 73 -7.21 -14.28 -4.85
CA HIS A 73 -7.37 -13.44 -3.67
C HIS A 73 -7.55 -11.96 -4.07
N VAL A 74 -6.68 -11.43 -4.94
CA VAL A 74 -6.79 -10.04 -5.43
C VAL A 74 -8.12 -9.81 -6.12
N LYS A 75 -8.54 -10.72 -7.01
CA LYS A 75 -9.83 -10.63 -7.69
C LYS A 75 -11.02 -10.61 -6.72
N THR A 76 -10.92 -11.36 -5.63
CA THR A 76 -11.97 -11.42 -4.60
C THR A 76 -12.07 -10.13 -3.79
N TYR A 77 -10.95 -9.55 -3.39
CA TYR A 77 -10.92 -8.42 -2.45
C TYR A 77 -10.85 -7.04 -3.12
N ALA A 78 -10.38 -6.98 -4.35
CA ALA A 78 -10.13 -5.73 -5.05
C ALA A 78 -10.64 -5.74 -6.52
N PRO A 79 -11.90 -6.17 -6.77
CA PRO A 79 -12.42 -6.16 -8.13
C PRO A 79 -12.47 -4.71 -8.67
N GLY A 80 -12.18 -4.55 -9.95
CA GLY A 80 -12.29 -3.26 -10.64
C GLY A 80 -11.18 -2.24 -10.36
N VAL A 81 -10.22 -2.51 -9.46
CA VAL A 81 -9.13 -1.56 -9.17
C VAL A 81 -8.31 -1.26 -10.42
N ARG A 82 -8.11 -2.26 -11.29
CA ARG A 82 -7.37 -2.11 -12.56
C ARG A 82 -8.07 -1.23 -13.60
N ASP A 83 -9.38 -1.03 -13.46
CA ASP A 83 -10.17 -0.22 -14.37
C ASP A 83 -10.07 1.28 -14.05
N VAL A 84 -9.60 1.63 -12.84
CA VAL A 84 -9.37 3.02 -12.42
C VAL A 84 -8.07 3.53 -13.03
N THR A 85 -8.19 4.35 -14.07
CA THR A 85 -7.04 4.86 -14.85
C THR A 85 -6.79 6.36 -14.67
N ASP A 86 -7.77 7.11 -14.21
CA ASP A 86 -7.62 8.54 -13.91
C ASP A 86 -6.78 8.74 -12.64
N LYS A 87 -5.92 9.76 -12.65
CA LYS A 87 -5.04 10.08 -11.51
C LYS A 87 -5.82 10.42 -10.26
N GLU A 88 -6.78 11.34 -10.36
CA GLU A 88 -7.53 11.84 -9.20
C GLU A 88 -8.43 10.76 -8.61
N GLU A 89 -9.08 9.97 -9.49
CA GLU A 89 -9.86 8.80 -9.06
C GLU A 89 -8.98 7.79 -8.31
N LEU A 90 -7.77 7.52 -8.81
CA LEU A 90 -6.83 6.59 -8.18
C LEU A 90 -6.33 7.10 -6.83
N LEU A 91 -6.00 8.39 -6.71
CA LEU A 91 -5.62 9.00 -5.44
C LEU A 91 -6.78 9.01 -4.43
N ASN A 92 -8.00 9.24 -4.88
CA ASN A 92 -9.18 9.16 -4.04
C ASN A 92 -9.44 7.71 -3.57
N LEU A 93 -9.25 6.73 -4.45
CA LEU A 93 -9.37 5.32 -4.10
C LEU A 93 -8.30 4.89 -3.08
N LEU A 94 -7.07 5.41 -3.17
CA LEU A 94 -6.02 5.20 -2.16
C LEU A 94 -6.45 5.71 -0.77
N ARG A 95 -7.09 6.87 -0.69
CA ARG A 95 -7.61 7.43 0.58
C ARG A 95 -8.76 6.58 1.11
N ALA A 96 -9.78 6.36 0.29
CA ALA A 96 -10.98 5.63 0.68
C ALA A 96 -10.67 4.19 1.12
N SER A 97 -9.81 3.49 0.38
CA SER A 97 -9.42 2.11 0.74
C SER A 97 -8.69 2.04 2.09
N MET A 98 -7.94 3.10 2.48
CA MET A 98 -7.29 3.14 3.78
C MET A 98 -8.31 3.29 4.91
N ASP A 99 -9.31 4.16 4.75
CA ASP A 99 -10.35 4.34 5.76
C ASP A 99 -11.22 3.09 5.90
N GLU A 100 -11.65 2.48 4.78
CA GLU A 100 -12.33 1.17 4.79
C GLU A 100 -11.53 0.09 5.52
N SER A 101 -10.22 0.05 5.28
CA SER A 101 -9.33 -0.93 5.91
C SER A 101 -9.17 -0.68 7.41
N ALA A 102 -9.08 0.59 7.83
CA ALA A 102 -9.02 0.95 9.24
C ALA A 102 -10.29 0.49 9.99
N ASP A 103 -11.46 0.69 9.41
CA ASP A 103 -12.72 0.27 10.02
C ASP A 103 -12.85 -1.26 10.10
N LYS A 104 -12.41 -1.97 9.05
CA LYS A 104 -12.35 -3.46 9.06
C LYS A 104 -11.42 -3.98 10.14
N LEU A 105 -10.21 -3.40 10.26
CA LEU A 105 -9.23 -3.80 11.27
C LEU A 105 -9.74 -3.56 12.70
N ARG A 106 -10.44 -2.44 12.95
CA ARG A 106 -11.08 -2.17 14.25
C ARG A 106 -12.15 -3.19 14.58
N SER A 107 -13.02 -3.47 13.60
CA SER A 107 -14.12 -4.42 13.77
C SER A 107 -13.63 -5.87 13.99
N ALA A 108 -12.44 -6.21 13.51
CA ALA A 108 -11.83 -7.53 13.63
C ALA A 108 -10.62 -7.56 14.59
N ALA A 109 -10.58 -6.64 15.57
CA ALA A 109 -9.42 -6.47 16.45
C ALA A 109 -9.01 -7.76 17.21
N ASP A 110 -9.98 -8.59 17.60
CA ASP A 110 -9.72 -9.86 18.28
C ASP A 110 -9.11 -10.90 17.33
N GLU A 111 -9.49 -10.88 16.06
CA GLU A 111 -8.93 -11.79 15.05
C GLU A 111 -7.44 -11.55 14.81
N LEU A 112 -6.96 -10.31 14.95
CA LEU A 112 -5.56 -9.97 14.75
C LEU A 112 -4.61 -10.55 15.82
N ARG A 113 -5.16 -11.11 16.90
CA ARG A 113 -4.39 -11.83 17.94
C ARG A 113 -4.07 -13.28 17.55
N ASN A 114 -4.74 -13.79 16.53
CA ASN A 114 -4.63 -15.18 16.07
C ASN A 114 -3.43 -15.37 15.11
N THR A 115 -3.16 -16.63 14.82
CA THR A 115 -2.25 -17.01 13.75
C THR A 115 -2.98 -17.21 12.43
N MET A 116 -2.22 -17.29 11.37
CA MET A 116 -2.69 -17.56 10.01
C MET A 116 -1.72 -18.47 9.26
N LYS A 117 -2.19 -19.11 8.21
CA LYS A 117 -1.35 -19.95 7.34
C LYS A 117 -0.94 -19.17 6.09
N ARG A 118 0.36 -19.10 5.85
CA ARG A 118 0.99 -18.43 4.72
C ARG A 118 0.88 -19.25 3.43
N PHE A 119 1.26 -18.65 2.27
CA PHE A 119 1.37 -19.34 0.97
C PHE A 119 2.37 -20.51 0.97
N ASP A 120 3.42 -20.45 1.80
CA ASP A 120 4.42 -21.52 1.97
C ASP A 120 4.00 -22.59 2.99
N GLY A 121 2.77 -22.53 3.48
CA GLY A 121 2.23 -23.47 4.46
C GLY A 121 2.66 -23.24 5.90
N LYS A 122 3.56 -22.30 6.17
CA LYS A 122 3.99 -21.97 7.54
C LYS A 122 2.99 -21.08 8.24
N GLU A 123 2.96 -21.16 9.56
CA GLU A 123 2.17 -20.25 10.38
C GLU A 123 2.93 -18.95 10.67
N MET A 124 2.17 -17.88 10.81
CA MET A 124 2.64 -16.58 11.33
C MET A 124 1.53 -15.90 12.11
N SER A 125 1.88 -14.98 13.01
CA SER A 125 0.87 -14.14 13.66
C SER A 125 0.27 -13.14 12.66
N LYS A 126 -1.02 -12.85 12.77
CA LYS A 126 -1.67 -11.83 11.95
C LYS A 126 -1.10 -10.43 12.20
N THR A 127 -0.61 -10.16 13.40
CA THR A 127 0.12 -8.92 13.71
C THR A 127 1.41 -8.79 12.87
N ALA A 128 2.19 -9.88 12.73
CA ALA A 128 3.38 -9.88 11.86
C ALA A 128 2.99 -9.72 10.39
N PHE A 129 1.85 -10.28 9.97
CA PHE A 129 1.29 -10.10 8.62
C PHE A 129 0.92 -8.63 8.34
N MET A 130 0.36 -7.93 9.32
CA MET A 130 0.08 -6.50 9.19
C MET A 130 1.35 -5.65 9.17
N SER A 131 2.37 -6.00 9.94
CA SER A 131 3.69 -5.35 9.86
C SER A 131 4.33 -5.54 8.47
N PHE A 132 4.20 -6.73 7.88
CA PHE A 132 4.61 -6.96 6.49
C PHE A 132 3.84 -6.08 5.50
N ALA A 133 2.53 -5.90 5.69
CA ALA A 133 1.71 -5.06 4.81
C ALA A 133 2.18 -3.59 4.79
N ILE A 134 2.50 -3.04 5.97
CA ILE A 134 3.05 -1.68 6.11
C ILE A 134 4.43 -1.59 5.45
N ALA A 135 5.32 -2.56 5.70
CA ALA A 135 6.65 -2.60 5.11
C ALA A 135 6.61 -2.72 3.58
N HIS A 136 5.67 -3.51 3.04
CA HIS A 136 5.44 -3.65 1.60
C HIS A 136 5.03 -2.31 0.96
N GLU A 137 4.16 -1.55 1.59
CA GLU A 137 3.77 -0.23 1.09
C GLU A 137 4.93 0.78 1.18
N MET A 138 5.70 0.76 2.27
CA MET A 138 6.90 1.59 2.41
C MET A 138 7.96 1.25 1.35
N TYR A 139 8.16 -0.04 1.03
CA TYR A 139 9.04 -0.48 -0.04
C TYR A 139 8.64 0.13 -1.39
N HIS A 140 7.36 0.09 -1.73
CA HIS A 140 6.85 0.65 -2.97
C HIS A 140 6.82 2.19 -2.98
N ARG A 141 6.60 2.83 -1.82
CA ARG A 141 6.80 4.28 -1.70
C ARG A 141 8.24 4.67 -2.03
N GLY A 142 9.23 3.91 -1.55
CA GLY A 142 10.63 4.11 -1.91
C GLY A 142 10.90 3.98 -3.41
N GLN A 143 10.25 3.03 -4.10
CA GLN A 143 10.31 2.93 -5.56
C GLN A 143 9.74 4.17 -6.24
N LEU A 144 8.61 4.68 -5.77
CA LEU A 144 7.96 5.87 -6.34
C LEU A 144 8.89 7.10 -6.25
N THR A 145 9.62 7.28 -5.14
CA THR A 145 10.60 8.38 -5.01
C THR A 145 11.77 8.28 -5.99
N VAL A 146 12.13 7.07 -6.42
CA VAL A 146 13.09 6.86 -7.52
C VAL A 146 12.49 7.29 -8.85
N TYR A 147 11.22 6.93 -9.11
CA TYR A 147 10.52 7.33 -10.35
C TYR A 147 10.43 8.85 -10.46
N GLU A 148 10.10 9.55 -9.37
CA GLU A 148 10.08 11.01 -9.32
C GLU A 148 11.42 11.60 -9.75
N ARG A 149 12.54 11.11 -9.20
CA ARG A 149 13.89 11.60 -9.56
C ARG A 149 14.23 11.35 -11.04
N LEU A 150 13.84 10.21 -11.58
CA LEU A 150 14.01 9.90 -13.01
C LEU A 150 13.17 10.81 -13.91
N LEU A 151 12.07 11.33 -13.40
CA LEU A 151 11.22 12.32 -14.05
C LEU A 151 11.66 13.77 -13.79
N ASN A 152 12.79 13.97 -13.09
CA ASN A 152 13.28 15.29 -12.63
C ASN A 152 12.30 16.00 -11.67
N ILE A 153 11.58 15.23 -10.87
CA ILE A 153 10.68 15.70 -9.81
C ILE A 153 11.38 15.47 -8.47
N GLU A 154 11.41 16.49 -7.61
CA GLU A 154 11.91 16.32 -6.25
C GLU A 154 10.85 15.62 -5.40
N PRO A 155 11.15 14.49 -4.71
CA PRO A 155 10.19 13.79 -3.87
C PRO A 155 9.60 14.67 -2.76
N ALA A 156 8.32 14.45 -2.44
CA ALA A 156 7.58 15.22 -1.43
C ALA A 156 8.28 15.18 -0.06
N LEU A 157 8.80 14.04 0.34
CA LEU A 157 9.54 13.90 1.59
C LEU A 157 10.84 14.75 1.59
N THR A 158 11.59 14.76 0.49
CA THR A 158 12.80 15.59 0.33
C THR A 158 12.47 17.07 0.49
N THR A 159 11.42 17.55 -0.20
CA THR A 159 10.91 18.92 -0.08
C THR A 159 10.51 19.27 1.36
N ARG A 160 9.84 18.34 2.06
CA ARG A 160 9.42 18.51 3.46
C ARG A 160 10.63 18.66 4.39
N PHE A 161 11.64 17.79 4.24
CA PHE A 161 12.88 17.87 5.03
C PHE A 161 13.65 19.17 4.79
N ARG A 162 13.81 19.57 3.52
CA ARG A 162 14.48 20.82 3.19
C ARG A 162 13.79 22.04 3.81
N LYS A 163 12.44 22.09 3.79
CA LYS A 163 11.69 23.15 4.44
C LYS A 163 11.84 23.15 5.97
N ALA A 164 11.93 21.99 6.58
CA ALA A 164 12.01 21.86 8.03
C ALA A 164 13.42 22.16 8.59
N PHE A 165 14.47 21.79 7.85
CA PHE A 165 15.85 21.82 8.37
C PHE A 165 16.78 22.74 7.59
N GLY A 166 16.33 23.38 6.51
CA GLY A 166 17.13 24.35 5.72
C GLY A 166 18.22 23.72 4.85
N GLU A 167 18.32 22.39 4.77
CA GLU A 167 19.33 21.66 4.02
C GLU A 167 18.70 20.60 3.11
N SER A 168 19.40 20.26 2.02
CA SER A 168 19.08 19.05 1.27
C SER A 168 19.52 17.83 2.09
N PRO A 169 18.69 16.78 2.23
CA PRO A 169 19.17 15.54 2.85
C PRO A 169 20.36 14.99 2.07
N PRO A 170 21.32 14.37 2.76
CA PRO A 170 22.52 13.81 2.16
C PRO A 170 22.20 12.75 1.08
#